data_296ef3dc37e84553e4fea4c3e9163285
#
_entry.id   296ef3dc37e84553e4fea4c3e9163285
#
_cell.length_a   1.000
_cell.length_b   1.000
_cell.length_c   1.000
_cell.angle_alpha   90.00
_cell.angle_beta   90.00
_cell.angle_gamma   90.00
#
_symmetry.space_group_name_H-M   'P 1'
#
loop_
_entity.id
_entity.type
_entity.pdbx_description
1 polymer ?
#
loop_
_entity_poly.entity_id
_entity_poly.type
_entity_poly.pdbx_seq_one_letter_code
_entity_poly.pdbx_strand_id
1 'polypeptide(L)'
;MGSSNTSEQHGKSKEGDNGMTKLWGGRFTKRPEQWIDEFGASISFDQHLVEEDIEGSLAHVTMLEKCSILSGDEASQIKKGLQTLLEKAKKKELTFSAQYEDIHLNLEKLLIDEIGPVGGKLHTGRSRNDQVATDMHLYLKKHVQQIVGLIENLEDVLLTKADQHVETIFPGYTHLQRAQPVSFAHHLMAYVSMFKRDAERYAESLKRIDLSPLGAGALAGTTFPIDRHYSAELLGFNGIYQNSMDAVSDRDFILEFLSNSSILMMHLSRFCEELILWSSQEFQFIEMDDTYATGSSIMPQKKNPDMAELIRGKTGRVYGHLFSLLTVLKGTPLTYNKDLQEDKEGMFDTVTTIEGCLTIFAGMIETMTVKTNVMEKATKQDFSNATELADYLASKGMPFREAHEVVGKLVLVCIQKNIYLMDLPLEQYKEASDLFEEDIYHVLSPKTAVNRRNSAGGTGFEQVKKAIQLAKDELHEKTSI
;
A
#
# COMPACT_ATOMS: atom_id res chain seq x y z
N MET A 1 -35.18 2.89 82.59
CA MET A 1 -34.31 1.79 83.03
C MET A 1 -33.59 1.34 81.79
N GLY A 2 -32.37 1.57 81.61
CA GLY A 2 -31.12 1.45 82.20
C GLY A 2 -30.17 1.10 80.99
N SER A 3 -29.41 2.01 80.62
CA SER A 3 -27.95 2.13 80.59
C SER A 3 -27.19 0.88 80.14
N SER A 4 -26.38 0.99 79.10
CA SER A 4 -24.92 1.09 79.30
C SER A 4 -24.19 1.24 77.93
N ASN A 5 -23.35 2.27 77.89
CA ASN A 5 -22.27 2.50 76.93
C ASN A 5 -21.21 1.39 76.97
N THR A 6 -20.73 0.95 75.86
CA THR A 6 -19.31 0.57 75.71
C THR A 6 -18.80 1.00 74.34
N SER A 7 -17.92 1.95 74.36
CA SER A 7 -17.04 2.41 73.30
C SER A 7 -16.00 1.35 72.96
N GLU A 8 -16.02 0.79 71.75
CA GLU A 8 -14.86 0.11 71.21
C GLU A 8 -14.22 0.97 70.10
N GLN A 9 -13.08 1.52 70.42
CA GLN A 9 -12.16 2.10 69.47
C GLN A 9 -11.53 0.98 68.63
N HIS A 10 -11.91 0.87 67.36
CA HIS A 10 -11.15 0.12 66.37
C HIS A 10 -10.17 1.06 65.70
N GLY A 11 -8.90 0.86 66.03
CA GLY A 11 -7.77 1.47 65.35
C GLY A 11 -7.75 1.08 63.89
N LYS A 12 -7.92 2.07 63.01
CA LYS A 12 -7.60 1.91 61.59
C LYS A 12 -6.09 1.84 61.44
N SER A 13 -5.59 0.66 61.23
CA SER A 13 -4.26 0.45 60.69
C SER A 13 -4.16 1.19 59.34
N LYS A 14 -3.29 2.17 59.25
CA LYS A 14 -2.85 2.75 57.98
C LYS A 14 -2.00 1.68 57.28
N GLU A 15 -2.59 0.82 56.49
CA GLU A 15 -1.86 0.10 55.48
C GLU A 15 -1.31 1.14 54.47
N GLY A 16 0.00 1.13 54.33
CA GLY A 16 0.71 2.03 53.46
C GLY A 16 0.34 1.76 52.02
N ASP A 17 -0.43 2.67 51.43
CA ASP A 17 -0.68 2.71 49.97
C ASP A 17 0.59 3.24 49.28
N ASN A 18 1.50 2.33 48.94
CA ASN A 18 2.67 2.56 48.07
C ASN A 18 2.25 2.55 46.57
N GLY A 19 1.11 3.14 46.25
CA GLY A 19 0.65 3.29 44.89
C GLY A 19 1.33 4.48 44.22
N MET A 20 2.13 4.22 43.17
CA MET A 20 2.76 5.23 42.34
C MET A 20 1.81 6.34 41.93
N THR A 21 2.12 7.57 42.28
CA THR A 21 1.51 8.78 41.74
C THR A 21 1.85 8.84 40.26
N LYS A 22 0.85 9.09 39.36
CA LYS A 22 1.14 9.43 37.96
C LYS A 22 2.17 10.55 37.89
N LEU A 23 3.13 10.49 36.98
CA LEU A 23 4.24 11.45 36.85
C LEU A 23 3.75 12.90 36.68
N TRP A 24 2.49 13.13 36.30
CA TRP A 24 1.85 14.45 36.17
C TRP A 24 0.69 14.70 37.15
N GLY A 25 0.60 13.94 38.24
CA GLY A 25 -0.55 13.90 39.14
C GLY A 25 -0.67 15.03 40.18
N GLY A 26 0.25 15.99 40.21
CA GLY A 26 0.33 16.98 41.32
C GLY A 26 -0.90 17.89 41.52
N ARG A 27 -1.76 18.08 40.51
CA ARG A 27 -2.99 18.89 40.59
C ARG A 27 -4.24 18.07 40.89
N PHE A 28 -4.21 16.78 40.64
CA PHE A 28 -5.41 15.93 40.69
C PHE A 28 -5.63 15.38 42.09
N THR A 29 -6.87 15.46 42.58
CA THR A 29 -7.29 15.00 43.90
C THR A 29 -7.95 13.60 43.88
N LYS A 30 -8.27 13.11 42.70
CA LYS A 30 -8.90 11.76 42.50
C LYS A 30 -8.09 10.96 41.49
N ARG A 31 -8.02 9.66 41.69
CA ARG A 31 -7.48 8.72 40.70
C ARG A 31 -8.60 8.28 39.74
N PRO A 32 -8.32 8.15 38.43
CA PRO A 32 -9.25 7.49 37.50
C PRO A 32 -9.47 6.04 37.94
N GLU A 33 -10.61 5.49 37.57
CA GLU A 33 -10.84 4.05 37.66
C GLU A 33 -9.99 3.33 36.60
N GLN A 34 -9.57 2.10 36.86
CA GLN A 34 -8.68 1.33 36.00
C GLN A 34 -9.16 1.25 34.54
N TRP A 35 -10.47 1.06 34.33
CA TRP A 35 -11.04 0.96 32.99
C TRP A 35 -10.95 2.28 32.20
N ILE A 36 -10.90 3.44 32.86
CA ILE A 36 -10.72 4.75 32.21
C ILE A 36 -9.27 4.87 31.72
N ASP A 37 -8.31 4.42 32.52
CA ASP A 37 -6.89 4.39 32.14
C ASP A 37 -6.68 3.42 30.97
N GLU A 38 -7.29 2.23 31.02
CA GLU A 38 -7.22 1.25 29.92
C GLU A 38 -7.88 1.75 28.63
N PHE A 39 -9.02 2.43 28.72
CA PHE A 39 -9.68 3.03 27.55
C PHE A 39 -8.84 4.15 26.91
N GLY A 40 -8.13 4.91 27.71
CA GLY A 40 -7.28 6.01 27.22
C GLY A 40 -5.88 5.59 26.77
N ALA A 41 -5.45 4.36 27.07
CA ALA A 41 -4.12 3.88 26.75
C ALA A 41 -3.96 3.53 25.26
N SER A 42 -2.81 3.87 24.69
CA SER A 42 -2.44 3.60 23.29
C SER A 42 -1.38 2.50 23.13
N ILE A 43 -0.80 2.03 24.24
CA ILE A 43 0.32 1.07 24.20
C ILE A 43 0.01 -0.21 23.44
N SER A 44 -1.25 -0.63 23.34
CA SER A 44 -1.65 -1.82 22.60
C SER A 44 -1.29 -1.74 21.11
N PHE A 45 -1.22 -0.56 20.54
CA PHE A 45 -0.89 -0.32 19.14
C PHE A 45 0.31 0.58 18.92
N ASP A 46 0.59 1.60 19.74
CA ASP A 46 1.74 2.50 19.52
C ASP A 46 3.11 1.87 19.84
N GLN A 47 3.13 0.69 20.47
CA GLN A 47 4.33 -0.13 20.58
C GLN A 47 4.99 -0.46 19.23
N HIS A 48 4.27 -0.32 18.11
CA HIS A 48 4.84 -0.42 16.78
C HIS A 48 5.89 0.66 16.48
N LEU A 49 5.88 1.76 17.23
CA LEU A 49 6.83 2.89 17.10
C LEU A 49 8.06 2.74 18.01
N VAL A 50 8.26 1.61 18.66
CA VAL A 50 9.33 1.42 19.67
C VAL A 50 10.73 1.72 19.16
N GLU A 51 11.04 1.32 17.92
CA GLU A 51 12.36 1.58 17.32
C GLU A 51 12.52 3.06 16.97
N GLU A 52 11.51 3.66 16.37
CA GLU A 52 11.47 5.06 15.96
C GLU A 52 11.55 6.00 17.17
N ASP A 53 10.87 5.69 18.27
CA ASP A 53 10.94 6.47 19.51
C ASP A 53 12.36 6.43 20.12
N ILE A 54 13.00 5.26 20.13
CA ILE A 54 14.38 5.13 20.62
C ILE A 54 15.35 5.88 19.70
N GLU A 55 15.18 5.79 18.38
CA GLU A 55 16.01 6.54 17.41
C GLU A 55 15.83 8.05 17.59
N GLY A 56 14.58 8.53 17.70
CA GLY A 56 14.27 9.93 18.02
C GLY A 56 14.90 10.40 19.34
N SER A 57 14.85 9.56 20.37
CA SER A 57 15.45 9.82 21.68
C SER A 57 16.99 9.86 21.64
N LEU A 58 17.63 9.00 20.84
CA LEU A 58 19.09 9.03 20.61
C LEU A 58 19.54 10.32 19.93
N ALA A 59 18.80 10.77 18.92
CA ALA A 59 19.06 12.05 18.27
C ALA A 59 18.85 13.22 19.22
N HIS A 60 17.78 13.19 20.02
CA HIS A 60 17.46 14.24 20.98
C HIS A 60 18.54 14.38 22.06
N VAL A 61 18.96 13.30 22.72
CA VAL A 61 20.02 13.35 23.74
C VAL A 61 21.35 13.80 23.15
N THR A 62 21.66 13.43 21.91
CA THR A 62 22.87 13.86 21.19
C THR A 62 22.86 15.38 20.96
N MET A 63 21.71 15.93 20.60
CA MET A 63 21.51 17.36 20.45
C MET A 63 21.58 18.09 21.79
N LEU A 64 20.99 17.56 22.86
CA LEU A 64 21.05 18.16 24.20
C LEU A 64 22.49 18.26 24.71
N GLU A 65 23.34 17.25 24.46
CA GLU A 65 24.77 17.29 24.76
C GLU A 65 25.48 18.36 23.94
N LYS A 66 25.27 18.40 22.60
CA LYS A 66 25.87 19.42 21.71
C LYS A 66 25.52 20.84 22.16
N CYS A 67 24.31 21.06 22.62
CA CYS A 67 23.83 22.35 23.11
C CYS A 67 24.22 22.65 24.57
N SER A 68 25.02 21.79 25.21
CA SER A 68 25.45 21.92 26.60
C SER A 68 24.28 21.98 27.61
N ILE A 69 23.14 21.40 27.28
CA ILE A 69 21.96 21.27 28.16
C ILE A 69 22.16 20.07 29.08
N LEU A 70 22.80 19.00 28.61
CA LEU A 70 23.27 17.86 29.39
C LEU A 70 24.79 17.82 29.38
N SER A 71 25.37 17.33 30.46
CA SER A 71 26.82 17.02 30.51
C SER A 71 27.12 15.80 29.64
N GLY A 72 28.38 15.67 29.17
CA GLY A 72 28.82 14.51 28.39
C GLY A 72 28.64 13.18 29.13
N ASP A 73 28.82 13.16 30.45
CA ASP A 73 28.64 11.95 31.29
C ASP A 73 27.16 11.54 31.34
N GLU A 74 26.23 12.49 31.53
CA GLU A 74 24.78 12.24 31.54
C GLU A 74 24.30 11.75 30.16
N ALA A 75 24.71 12.44 29.11
CA ALA A 75 24.36 12.06 27.73
C ALA A 75 24.91 10.67 27.38
N SER A 76 26.14 10.35 27.79
CA SER A 76 26.73 9.03 27.53
C SER A 76 25.97 7.91 28.25
N GLN A 77 25.54 8.11 29.48
CA GLN A 77 24.74 7.15 30.23
C GLN A 77 23.38 6.92 29.57
N ILE A 78 22.69 8.01 29.18
CA ILE A 78 21.37 7.93 28.50
C ILE A 78 21.50 7.22 27.14
N LYS A 79 22.49 7.58 26.31
CA LYS A 79 22.74 6.91 25.02
C LYS A 79 22.97 5.42 25.19
N LYS A 80 23.80 5.01 26.17
CA LYS A 80 24.06 3.60 26.45
C LYS A 80 22.79 2.85 26.87
N GLY A 81 21.98 3.44 27.73
CA GLY A 81 20.68 2.88 28.14
C GLY A 81 19.72 2.70 26.91
N LEU A 82 19.58 3.74 26.08
CA LEU A 82 18.77 3.68 24.89
C LEU A 82 19.25 2.63 23.88
N GLN A 83 20.55 2.49 23.67
CA GLN A 83 21.13 1.44 22.81
C GLN A 83 20.81 0.04 23.34
N THR A 84 20.88 -0.17 24.64
CA THR A 84 20.49 -1.43 25.29
C THR A 84 18.99 -1.73 25.05
N LEU A 85 18.13 -0.71 25.19
CA LEU A 85 16.69 -0.86 24.91
C LEU A 85 16.43 -1.16 23.44
N LEU A 86 17.15 -0.52 22.51
CA LEU A 86 17.00 -0.78 21.07
C LEU A 86 17.36 -2.22 20.70
N GLU A 87 18.43 -2.76 21.29
CA GLU A 87 18.80 -4.18 21.08
C GLU A 87 17.73 -5.13 21.62
N LYS A 88 17.18 -4.83 22.81
CA LYS A 88 16.07 -5.61 23.40
C LYS A 88 14.78 -5.50 22.54
N ALA A 89 14.48 -4.31 22.01
CA ALA A 89 13.34 -4.09 21.12
C ALA A 89 13.44 -4.95 19.84
N LYS A 90 14.59 -4.92 19.15
CA LYS A 90 14.86 -5.74 17.96
C LYS A 90 14.74 -7.24 18.22
N LYS A 91 15.05 -7.69 19.43
CA LYS A 91 14.89 -9.08 19.86
C LYS A 91 13.49 -9.39 20.39
N LYS A 92 12.57 -8.40 20.43
CA LYS A 92 11.23 -8.52 21.03
C LYS A 92 11.24 -8.96 22.51
N GLU A 93 12.23 -8.50 23.25
CA GLU A 93 12.44 -8.83 24.69
C GLU A 93 11.84 -7.76 25.62
N LEU A 94 11.36 -6.62 25.09
CA LEU A 94 10.73 -5.58 25.89
C LEU A 94 9.28 -5.97 26.24
N THR A 95 8.88 -5.64 27.46
CA THR A 95 7.51 -5.81 27.95
C THR A 95 6.95 -4.45 28.31
N PHE A 96 5.76 -4.15 27.82
CA PHE A 96 5.08 -2.88 28.06
C PHE A 96 3.87 -3.05 28.96
N SER A 97 3.53 -1.99 29.71
CA SER A 97 2.40 -1.98 30.65
C SER A 97 1.40 -0.87 30.30
N ALA A 98 0.13 -1.20 30.28
CA ALA A 98 -0.96 -0.23 30.09
C ALA A 98 -1.01 0.83 31.22
N GLN A 99 -0.40 0.58 32.38
CA GLN A 99 -0.29 1.56 33.45
C GLN A 99 0.53 2.81 33.05
N TYR A 100 1.39 2.68 32.04
CA TYR A 100 2.20 3.77 31.49
C TYR A 100 1.61 4.36 30.20
N GLU A 101 0.32 4.13 29.93
CA GLU A 101 -0.50 4.74 28.88
C GLU A 101 0.01 4.51 27.44
N ASP A 102 1.22 4.98 27.11
CA ASP A 102 1.78 4.99 25.76
C ASP A 102 3.23 4.42 25.71
N ILE A 103 3.75 4.26 24.50
CA ILE A 103 5.12 3.76 24.28
C ILE A 103 6.17 4.71 24.88
N HIS A 104 5.94 6.02 24.82
CA HIS A 104 6.87 7.05 25.29
C HIS A 104 7.13 6.92 26.79
N LEU A 105 6.06 6.81 27.56
CA LEU A 105 6.17 6.66 29.02
C LEU A 105 6.70 5.29 29.42
N ASN A 106 6.34 4.23 28.69
CA ASN A 106 6.92 2.91 28.89
C ASN A 106 8.43 2.92 28.68
N LEU A 107 8.93 3.54 27.60
CA LEU A 107 10.36 3.64 27.33
C LEU A 107 11.09 4.52 28.35
N GLU A 108 10.51 5.65 28.76
CA GLU A 108 11.07 6.49 29.82
C GLU A 108 11.23 5.70 31.12
N LYS A 109 10.21 4.93 31.49
CA LYS A 109 10.26 4.08 32.69
C LYS A 109 11.34 3.00 32.57
N LEU A 110 11.38 2.28 31.45
CA LEU A 110 12.39 1.25 31.18
C LEU A 110 13.81 1.84 31.21
N LEU A 111 14.01 3.04 30.66
CA LEU A 111 15.28 3.74 30.70
C LEU A 111 15.70 4.09 32.14
N ILE A 112 14.79 4.65 32.95
CA ILE A 112 15.04 4.96 34.35
C ILE A 112 15.38 3.70 35.16
N ASP A 113 14.70 2.59 34.87
CA ASP A 113 14.98 1.31 35.53
C ASP A 113 16.36 0.75 35.14
N GLU A 114 16.81 0.99 33.90
CA GLU A 114 18.12 0.53 33.42
C GLU A 114 19.29 1.37 33.94
N ILE A 115 19.16 2.71 33.94
CA ILE A 115 20.28 3.63 34.23
C ILE A 115 20.09 4.54 35.46
N GLY A 116 18.94 4.44 36.15
CA GLY A 116 18.60 5.28 37.29
C GLY A 116 18.00 6.65 36.90
N PRO A 117 17.90 7.59 37.87
CA PRO A 117 17.17 8.86 37.73
C PRO A 117 17.68 9.77 36.61
N VAL A 118 18.91 9.59 36.14
CA VAL A 118 19.48 10.34 35.01
C VAL A 118 18.67 10.14 33.73
N GLY A 119 18.01 8.98 33.58
CA GLY A 119 17.14 8.69 32.47
C GLY A 119 16.00 9.70 32.30
N GLY A 120 15.43 10.23 33.38
CA GLY A 120 14.39 11.26 33.33
C GLY A 120 14.84 12.60 32.76
N LYS A 121 16.13 12.87 32.61
CA LYS A 121 16.65 14.09 31.97
C LYS A 121 16.49 14.08 30.46
N LEU A 122 16.25 12.92 29.86
CA LEU A 122 16.01 12.77 28.42
C LEU A 122 14.83 13.63 27.92
N HIS A 123 13.80 13.84 28.76
CA HIS A 123 12.61 14.59 28.39
C HIS A 123 12.80 16.12 28.34
N THR A 124 14.00 16.64 28.71
CA THR A 124 14.31 18.06 28.73
C THR A 124 14.08 18.71 27.34
N GLY A 125 13.28 19.77 27.29
CA GLY A 125 12.99 20.53 26.05
C GLY A 125 12.14 19.78 25.02
N ARG A 126 11.49 18.68 25.38
CA ARG A 126 10.62 17.86 24.53
C ARG A 126 9.23 17.70 25.14
N SER A 127 8.24 17.48 24.28
CA SER A 127 6.87 17.07 24.64
C SER A 127 6.59 15.71 24.02
N ARG A 128 5.59 14.97 24.54
CA ARG A 128 5.08 13.79 23.85
C ARG A 128 4.46 14.14 22.50
N ASN A 129 3.97 15.37 22.30
CA ASN A 129 3.34 15.80 21.06
C ASN A 129 4.33 15.83 19.88
N ASP A 130 5.50 16.46 20.05
CA ASP A 130 6.52 16.45 19.01
C ASP A 130 7.26 15.11 18.91
N GLN A 131 7.35 14.36 20.00
CA GLN A 131 7.91 13.01 20.02
C GLN A 131 7.09 12.05 19.17
N VAL A 132 5.79 11.89 19.42
CA VAL A 132 4.94 10.97 18.66
C VAL A 132 4.80 11.38 17.19
N ALA A 133 4.77 12.68 16.91
CA ALA A 133 4.77 13.18 15.54
C ALA A 133 6.04 12.77 14.79
N THR A 134 7.22 12.90 15.44
CA THR A 134 8.51 12.48 14.88
C THR A 134 8.54 10.97 14.60
N ASP A 135 8.07 10.16 15.53
CA ASP A 135 8.04 8.70 15.39
C ASP A 135 7.17 8.26 14.19
N MET A 136 6.01 8.88 14.02
CA MET A 136 5.14 8.58 12.88
C MET A 136 5.77 8.99 11.53
N HIS A 137 6.50 10.11 11.49
CA HIS A 137 7.24 10.51 10.29
C HIS A 137 8.36 9.52 9.98
N LEU A 138 9.15 9.10 10.96
CA LEU A 138 10.21 8.10 10.79
C LEU A 138 9.63 6.76 10.32
N TYR A 139 8.56 6.30 10.95
CA TYR A 139 7.87 5.07 10.61
C TYR A 139 7.37 5.08 9.16
N LEU A 140 6.59 6.09 8.78
CA LEU A 140 6.07 6.18 7.42
C LEU A 140 7.17 6.39 6.37
N LYS A 141 8.21 7.17 6.66
CA LYS A 141 9.34 7.34 5.74
C LYS A 141 9.95 5.99 5.37
N LYS A 142 10.23 5.15 6.37
CA LYS A 142 10.79 3.81 6.21
C LYS A 142 9.86 2.89 5.40
N HIS A 143 8.59 2.83 5.77
CA HIS A 143 7.63 1.93 5.12
C HIS A 143 7.24 2.39 3.72
N VAL A 144 7.14 3.69 3.46
CA VAL A 144 6.92 4.21 2.10
C VAL A 144 8.07 3.83 1.17
N GLN A 145 9.31 3.93 1.62
CA GLN A 145 10.48 3.46 0.84
C GLN A 145 10.41 1.96 0.55
N GLN A 146 10.02 1.17 1.54
CA GLN A 146 9.84 -0.28 1.38
C GLN A 146 8.71 -0.61 0.41
N ILE A 147 7.57 0.09 0.50
CA ILE A 147 6.43 -0.08 -0.40
C ILE A 147 6.81 0.26 -1.85
N VAL A 148 7.56 1.34 -2.07
CA VAL A 148 8.09 1.68 -3.41
C VAL A 148 8.88 0.50 -3.97
N GLY A 149 9.82 -0.06 -3.20
CA GLY A 149 10.59 -1.23 -3.62
C GLY A 149 9.72 -2.47 -3.92
N LEU A 150 8.64 -2.68 -3.17
CA LEU A 150 7.70 -3.78 -3.44
C LEU A 150 6.88 -3.55 -4.72
N ILE A 151 6.51 -2.31 -5.02
CA ILE A 151 5.83 -1.97 -6.28
C ILE A 151 6.78 -2.16 -7.45
N GLU A 152 8.02 -1.70 -7.35
CA GLU A 152 9.06 -1.89 -8.36
C GLU A 152 9.36 -3.37 -8.62
N ASN A 153 9.39 -4.20 -7.56
CA ASN A 153 9.48 -5.65 -7.71
C ASN A 153 8.27 -6.23 -8.46
N LEU A 154 7.06 -5.77 -8.18
CA LEU A 154 5.87 -6.19 -8.92
C LEU A 154 5.93 -5.76 -10.40
N GLU A 155 6.43 -4.56 -10.68
CA GLU A 155 6.66 -4.11 -12.06
C GLU A 155 7.65 -5.03 -12.80
N ASP A 156 8.76 -5.41 -12.18
CA ASP A 156 9.75 -6.33 -12.77
C ASP A 156 9.18 -7.72 -13.06
N VAL A 157 8.40 -8.26 -12.13
CA VAL A 157 7.68 -9.54 -12.31
C VAL A 157 6.71 -9.46 -13.50
N LEU A 158 5.96 -8.37 -13.61
CA LEU A 158 5.04 -8.14 -14.73
C LEU A 158 5.76 -7.98 -16.06
N LEU A 159 6.87 -7.24 -16.09
CA LEU A 159 7.71 -7.05 -17.28
C LEU A 159 8.31 -8.37 -17.74
N THR A 160 8.77 -9.19 -16.80
CA THR A 160 9.29 -10.54 -17.11
C THR A 160 8.19 -11.43 -17.69
N LYS A 161 6.99 -11.42 -17.11
CA LYS A 161 5.85 -12.20 -17.61
C LYS A 161 5.39 -11.68 -18.99
N ALA A 162 5.36 -10.37 -19.18
CA ALA A 162 5.00 -9.75 -20.46
C ALA A 162 5.99 -10.14 -21.57
N ASP A 163 7.29 -10.12 -21.29
CA ASP A 163 8.34 -10.49 -22.26
C ASP A 163 8.18 -11.94 -22.77
N GLN A 164 7.76 -12.86 -21.90
CA GLN A 164 7.47 -14.25 -22.25
C GLN A 164 6.23 -14.41 -23.15
N HIS A 165 5.32 -13.42 -23.16
CA HIS A 165 3.99 -13.53 -23.77
C HIS A 165 3.69 -12.46 -24.82
N VAL A 166 4.71 -11.86 -25.44
CA VAL A 166 4.55 -10.83 -26.49
C VAL A 166 3.71 -11.34 -27.65
N GLU A 167 3.91 -12.57 -28.10
CA GLU A 167 3.18 -13.17 -29.22
C GLU A 167 1.98 -14.02 -28.78
N THR A 168 1.66 -14.07 -27.50
CA THR A 168 0.47 -14.76 -27.00
C THR A 168 -0.77 -13.95 -27.34
N ILE A 169 -1.65 -14.52 -28.19
CA ILE A 169 -2.88 -13.87 -28.61
C ILE A 169 -3.95 -14.04 -27.51
N PHE A 170 -4.53 -12.92 -27.11
CA PHE A 170 -5.52 -12.82 -26.05
C PHE A 170 -6.78 -12.09 -26.53
N PRO A 171 -7.98 -12.56 -26.18
CA PRO A 171 -9.20 -11.81 -26.51
C PRO A 171 -9.29 -10.55 -25.68
N GLY A 172 -9.25 -9.38 -26.31
CA GLY A 172 -9.52 -8.10 -25.64
C GLY A 172 -11.02 -7.96 -25.36
N TYR A 173 -11.34 -7.29 -24.25
CA TYR A 173 -12.72 -7.12 -23.79
C TYR A 173 -13.11 -5.66 -23.64
N THR A 174 -14.33 -5.32 -24.04
CA THR A 174 -15.07 -4.13 -23.63
C THR A 174 -16.46 -4.57 -23.18
N HIS A 175 -17.01 -3.99 -22.10
CA HIS A 175 -18.32 -4.38 -21.55
C HIS A 175 -18.43 -5.88 -21.20
N LEU A 176 -17.31 -6.53 -20.84
CA LEU A 176 -17.18 -7.99 -20.69
C LEU A 176 -17.59 -8.79 -21.96
N GLN A 177 -17.65 -8.14 -23.12
CA GLN A 177 -17.81 -8.76 -24.42
C GLN A 177 -16.46 -8.83 -25.14
N ARG A 178 -16.20 -9.92 -25.87
CA ARG A 178 -15.02 -10.02 -26.74
C ARG A 178 -15.06 -8.92 -27.78
N ALA A 179 -13.98 -8.17 -27.87
CA ALA A 179 -13.85 -7.04 -28.77
C ALA A 179 -12.81 -7.35 -29.86
N GLN A 180 -11.58 -6.93 -29.69
CA GLN A 180 -10.50 -7.16 -30.64
C GLN A 180 -9.42 -8.03 -30.01
N PRO A 181 -8.72 -8.90 -30.77
CA PRO A 181 -7.59 -9.64 -30.25
C PRO A 181 -6.43 -8.69 -29.95
N VAL A 182 -5.73 -8.96 -28.86
CA VAL A 182 -4.55 -8.20 -28.40
C VAL A 182 -3.41 -9.15 -28.03
N SER A 183 -2.20 -8.64 -27.89
CA SER A 183 -1.13 -9.36 -27.21
C SER A 183 -1.43 -9.45 -25.72
N PHE A 184 -1.25 -10.61 -25.09
CA PHE A 184 -1.39 -10.74 -23.64
C PHE A 184 -0.38 -9.86 -22.90
N ALA A 185 0.84 -9.72 -23.45
CA ALA A 185 1.82 -8.80 -22.92
C ALA A 185 1.33 -7.33 -22.95
N HIS A 186 0.63 -6.93 -24.00
CA HIS A 186 0.02 -5.59 -24.07
C HIS A 186 -0.96 -5.34 -22.93
N HIS A 187 -1.75 -6.33 -22.57
CA HIS A 187 -2.67 -6.26 -21.44
C HIS A 187 -1.91 -6.10 -20.12
N LEU A 188 -0.85 -6.90 -19.89
CA LEU A 188 0.00 -6.80 -18.70
C LEU A 188 0.69 -5.42 -18.60
N MET A 189 1.16 -4.87 -19.72
CA MET A 189 1.80 -3.55 -19.77
C MET A 189 0.86 -2.41 -19.34
N ALA A 190 -0.47 -2.57 -19.47
CA ALA A 190 -1.42 -1.60 -18.93
C ALA A 190 -1.35 -1.54 -17.40
N TYR A 191 -1.18 -2.67 -16.74
CA TYR A 191 -0.98 -2.74 -15.29
C TYR A 191 0.40 -2.24 -14.85
N VAL A 192 1.46 -2.55 -15.59
CA VAL A 192 2.79 -1.94 -15.36
C VAL A 192 2.67 -0.41 -15.33
N SER A 193 1.94 0.18 -16.28
CA SER A 193 1.73 1.64 -16.31
C SER A 193 0.92 2.17 -15.12
N MET A 194 0.02 1.37 -14.54
CA MET A 194 -0.72 1.75 -13.33
C MET A 194 0.20 1.73 -12.11
N PHE A 195 0.96 0.64 -11.91
CA PHE A 195 1.85 0.48 -10.76
C PHE A 195 3.02 1.47 -10.80
N LYS A 196 3.56 1.78 -11.97
CA LYS A 196 4.54 2.87 -12.14
C LYS A 196 4.03 4.20 -11.59
N ARG A 197 2.78 4.59 -11.91
CA ARG A 197 2.17 5.80 -11.37
C ARG A 197 1.94 5.71 -9.86
N ASP A 198 1.71 4.50 -9.32
CA ASP A 198 1.58 4.30 -7.87
C ASP A 198 2.93 4.46 -7.18
N ALA A 199 4.00 3.87 -7.69
CA ALA A 199 5.36 4.07 -7.19
C ALA A 199 5.77 5.56 -7.18
N GLU A 200 5.47 6.28 -8.27
CA GLU A 200 5.70 7.74 -8.37
C GLU A 200 4.95 8.52 -7.28
N ARG A 201 3.66 8.21 -7.02
CA ARG A 201 2.89 8.87 -5.95
C ARG A 201 3.51 8.67 -4.58
N TYR A 202 3.92 7.43 -4.25
CA TYR A 202 4.57 7.15 -2.99
C TYR A 202 5.93 7.85 -2.88
N ALA A 203 6.77 7.80 -3.92
CA ALA A 203 8.06 8.48 -3.94
C ALA A 203 7.93 10.01 -3.79
N GLU A 204 6.93 10.62 -4.43
CA GLU A 204 6.66 12.05 -4.29
C GLU A 204 6.16 12.44 -2.90
N SER A 205 5.41 11.57 -2.22
CA SER A 205 4.92 11.81 -0.86
C SER A 205 6.05 11.89 0.17
N LEU A 206 7.19 11.25 -0.09
CA LEU A 206 8.38 11.32 0.77
C LEU A 206 8.83 12.76 1.02
N LYS A 207 8.68 13.67 0.07
CA LYS A 207 9.04 15.09 0.23
C LYS A 207 8.29 15.78 1.38
N ARG A 208 7.06 15.35 1.67
CA ARG A 208 6.20 15.89 2.73
C ARG A 208 6.35 15.12 4.04
N ILE A 209 6.67 13.84 3.96
CA ILE A 209 7.01 13.02 5.13
C ILE A 209 8.37 13.44 5.73
N ASP A 210 9.29 13.92 4.90
CA ASP A 210 10.70 14.13 5.22
C ASP A 210 10.99 15.49 5.90
N LEU A 211 10.12 15.86 6.86
CA LEU A 211 10.24 17.05 7.69
C LEU A 211 10.18 16.67 9.16
N SER A 212 11.16 17.12 9.97
CA SER A 212 11.22 16.81 11.39
C SER A 212 10.31 17.72 12.23
N PRO A 213 9.37 17.15 13.01
CA PRO A 213 8.61 17.90 14.03
C PRO A 213 9.39 18.13 15.30
N LEU A 214 10.46 17.35 15.58
CA LEU A 214 11.17 17.31 16.85
C LEU A 214 11.68 18.70 17.26
N GLY A 215 11.48 19.05 18.53
CA GLY A 215 11.81 20.37 19.08
C GLY A 215 10.68 21.39 18.96
N ALA A 216 9.52 21.02 18.40
CA ALA A 216 8.32 21.85 18.43
C ALA A 216 7.71 21.96 19.85
N GLY A 217 8.09 21.07 20.76
CA GLY A 217 7.50 20.97 22.08
C GLY A 217 6.04 20.57 22.03
N ALA A 218 5.23 21.10 22.97
CA ALA A 218 3.79 20.81 22.95
C ALA A 218 3.05 21.53 21.82
N LEU A 219 3.44 22.75 21.48
CA LEU A 219 2.87 23.63 20.44
C LEU A 219 3.62 24.94 20.19
N ALA A 220 4.42 25.41 21.15
CA ALA A 220 4.98 26.75 21.14
C ALA A 220 6.53 26.78 21.06
N GLY A 221 7.15 25.63 20.79
CA GLY A 221 8.59 25.48 20.92
C GLY A 221 9.02 25.31 22.38
N THR A 222 10.27 25.64 22.68
CA THR A 222 10.87 25.52 24.01
C THR A 222 11.74 26.72 24.34
N THR A 223 11.94 26.99 25.63
CA THR A 223 12.88 28.02 26.14
C THR A 223 14.33 27.56 26.17
N PHE A 224 14.58 26.27 25.98
CA PHE A 224 15.93 25.72 25.89
C PHE A 224 16.58 26.05 24.55
N PRO A 225 17.90 26.29 24.51
CA PRO A 225 18.62 26.61 23.28
C PRO A 225 18.94 25.35 22.48
N ILE A 226 17.89 24.63 22.07
CA ILE A 226 17.99 23.39 21.26
C ILE A 226 18.35 23.69 19.80
N ASP A 227 19.00 22.73 19.13
CA ASP A 227 19.32 22.76 17.71
C ASP A 227 18.44 21.76 16.93
N ARG A 228 17.28 22.23 16.42
CA ARG A 228 16.33 21.40 15.67
C ARG A 228 16.90 20.89 14.33
N HIS A 229 17.74 21.70 13.69
CA HIS A 229 18.38 21.27 12.43
C HIS A 229 19.35 20.11 12.65
N TYR A 230 20.10 20.16 13.72
CA TYR A 230 21.02 19.07 14.07
C TYR A 230 20.27 17.78 14.43
N SER A 231 19.15 17.86 15.16
CA SER A 231 18.31 16.68 15.42
C SER A 231 17.73 16.10 14.14
N ALA A 232 17.29 16.95 13.22
CA ALA A 232 16.75 16.53 11.91
C ALA A 232 17.83 15.83 11.05
N GLU A 233 19.06 16.38 11.03
CA GLU A 233 20.20 15.78 10.34
C GLU A 233 20.52 14.38 10.90
N LEU A 234 20.57 14.22 12.23
CA LEU A 234 20.83 12.95 12.89
C LEU A 234 19.78 11.87 12.56
N LEU A 235 18.53 12.29 12.31
CA LEU A 235 17.41 11.43 11.94
C LEU A 235 17.25 11.27 10.41
N GLY A 236 18.12 11.89 9.63
CA GLY A 236 18.09 11.84 8.17
C GLY A 236 16.92 12.56 7.54
N PHE A 237 16.32 13.54 8.21
CA PHE A 237 15.30 14.42 7.62
C PHE A 237 15.93 15.53 6.77
N ASN A 238 15.29 15.88 5.65
CA ASN A 238 15.73 16.96 4.77
C ASN A 238 15.45 18.36 5.32
N GLY A 239 14.63 18.49 6.35
CA GLY A 239 14.28 19.77 6.94
C GLY A 239 13.49 19.66 8.22
N ILE A 240 13.01 20.82 8.69
CA ILE A 240 12.19 20.93 9.90
C ILE A 240 10.86 21.62 9.56
N TYR A 241 9.81 21.36 10.32
CA TYR A 241 8.59 22.15 10.30
C TYR A 241 8.87 23.58 10.73
N GLN A 242 8.39 24.57 9.97
CA GLN A 242 8.63 25.99 10.23
C GLN A 242 7.71 26.57 11.30
N ASN A 243 6.60 25.91 11.60
CA ASN A 243 5.65 26.31 12.63
C ASN A 243 5.46 25.17 13.64
N SER A 244 5.66 25.45 14.94
CA SER A 244 5.57 24.45 15.99
C SER A 244 4.16 23.92 16.25
N MET A 245 3.12 24.72 15.98
CA MET A 245 1.73 24.26 16.11
C MET A 245 1.37 23.30 14.97
N ASP A 246 1.81 23.62 13.75
CA ASP A 246 1.65 22.75 12.58
C ASP A 246 2.41 21.44 12.78
N ALA A 247 3.64 21.48 13.23
CA ALA A 247 4.49 20.31 13.47
C ALA A 247 3.85 19.22 14.37
N VAL A 248 3.04 19.59 15.33
CA VAL A 248 2.37 18.64 16.26
C VAL A 248 0.93 18.34 15.87
N SER A 249 0.37 19.08 14.91
CA SER A 249 -1.02 18.97 14.44
C SER A 249 -1.15 18.25 13.11
N ASP A 250 -0.15 18.39 12.23
CA ASP A 250 -0.18 17.86 10.88
C ASP A 250 -0.34 16.33 10.85
N ARG A 251 -1.28 15.88 10.03
CA ARG A 251 -1.53 14.48 9.67
C ARG A 251 -1.75 14.33 8.16
N ASP A 252 -1.50 15.38 7.37
CA ASP A 252 -1.66 15.35 5.93
C ASP A 252 -0.79 14.26 5.29
N PHE A 253 0.41 14.04 5.83
CA PHE A 253 1.31 12.99 5.37
C PHE A 253 0.73 11.57 5.57
N ILE A 254 -0.06 11.33 6.62
CA ILE A 254 -0.79 10.07 6.84
C ILE A 254 -1.98 9.97 5.87
N LEU A 255 -2.75 11.06 5.69
CA LEU A 255 -3.86 11.12 4.73
C LEU A 255 -3.37 10.86 3.31
N GLU A 256 -2.25 11.46 2.92
CA GLU A 256 -1.63 11.23 1.61
C GLU A 256 -1.20 9.78 1.43
N PHE A 257 -0.56 9.19 2.45
CA PHE A 257 -0.23 7.76 2.46
C PHE A 257 -1.48 6.88 2.28
N LEU A 258 -2.54 7.12 3.06
CA LEU A 258 -3.79 6.36 2.97
C LEU A 258 -4.50 6.57 1.62
N SER A 259 -4.42 7.76 1.04
CA SER A 259 -4.94 8.06 -0.29
C SER A 259 -4.19 7.31 -1.39
N ASN A 260 -2.86 7.35 -1.38
CA ASN A 260 -2.02 6.60 -2.30
C ASN A 260 -2.26 5.09 -2.18
N SER A 261 -2.38 4.59 -0.94
CA SER A 261 -2.71 3.20 -0.64
C SER A 261 -4.09 2.80 -1.18
N SER A 262 -5.06 3.70 -1.11
CA SER A 262 -6.41 3.46 -1.65
C SER A 262 -6.40 3.33 -3.17
N ILE A 263 -5.60 4.15 -3.87
CA ILE A 263 -5.44 4.07 -5.34
C ILE A 263 -4.73 2.77 -5.72
N LEU A 264 -3.65 2.42 -5.05
CA LEU A 264 -2.90 1.18 -5.28
C LEU A 264 -3.80 -0.06 -5.08
N MET A 265 -4.55 -0.11 -3.97
CA MET A 265 -5.47 -1.22 -3.70
C MET A 265 -6.59 -1.31 -4.75
N MET A 266 -7.04 -0.19 -5.29
CA MET A 266 -8.01 -0.20 -6.41
C MET A 266 -7.39 -0.85 -7.66
N HIS A 267 -6.14 -0.54 -8.00
CA HIS A 267 -5.45 -1.17 -9.13
C HIS A 267 -5.26 -2.68 -8.90
N LEU A 268 -4.80 -3.09 -7.70
CA LEU A 268 -4.69 -4.50 -7.33
C LEU A 268 -6.05 -5.21 -7.38
N SER A 269 -7.10 -4.58 -6.87
CA SER A 269 -8.47 -5.14 -6.89
C SER A 269 -8.97 -5.39 -8.31
N ARG A 270 -8.75 -4.44 -9.23
CA ARG A 270 -9.12 -4.61 -10.65
C ARG A 270 -8.38 -5.78 -11.30
N PHE A 271 -7.09 -5.91 -11.03
CA PHE A 271 -6.33 -7.02 -11.58
C PHE A 271 -6.74 -8.37 -10.94
N CYS A 272 -6.98 -8.39 -9.64
CA CYS A 272 -7.53 -9.58 -8.96
C CYS A 272 -8.86 -10.03 -9.57
N GLU A 273 -9.76 -9.10 -9.91
CA GLU A 273 -11.02 -9.41 -10.60
C GLU A 273 -10.76 -10.13 -11.92
N GLU A 274 -9.83 -9.64 -12.74
CA GLU A 274 -9.46 -10.31 -13.99
C GLU A 274 -8.83 -11.68 -13.77
N LEU A 275 -7.92 -11.83 -12.79
CA LEU A 275 -7.33 -13.13 -12.46
C LEU A 275 -8.36 -14.15 -12.01
N ILE A 276 -9.36 -13.73 -11.23
CA ILE A 276 -10.49 -14.57 -10.79
C ILE A 276 -11.32 -15.01 -12.01
N LEU A 277 -11.69 -14.08 -12.90
CA LEU A 277 -12.39 -14.40 -14.13
C LEU A 277 -11.57 -15.34 -15.01
N TRP A 278 -10.30 -15.05 -15.25
CA TRP A 278 -9.44 -15.84 -16.12
C TRP A 278 -9.15 -17.26 -15.59
N SER A 279 -9.18 -17.46 -14.28
CA SER A 279 -8.98 -18.78 -13.66
C SER A 279 -10.28 -19.59 -13.55
N SER A 280 -11.45 -18.99 -13.84
CA SER A 280 -12.74 -19.69 -13.77
C SER A 280 -12.88 -20.77 -14.84
N GLN A 281 -13.83 -21.70 -14.64
CA GLN A 281 -14.12 -22.78 -15.59
C GLN A 281 -14.64 -22.26 -16.94
N GLU A 282 -15.27 -21.08 -16.94
CA GLU A 282 -15.80 -20.41 -18.12
C GLU A 282 -14.71 -19.85 -19.02
N PHE A 283 -13.65 -19.25 -18.43
CA PHE A 283 -12.55 -18.63 -19.18
C PHE A 283 -11.34 -19.57 -19.35
N GLN A 284 -10.84 -20.14 -18.29
CA GLN A 284 -9.68 -21.06 -18.28
C GLN A 284 -8.42 -20.49 -18.95
N PHE A 285 -8.23 -19.17 -18.93
CA PHE A 285 -7.07 -18.52 -19.57
C PHE A 285 -5.78 -18.67 -18.78
N ILE A 286 -5.91 -18.78 -17.45
CA ILE A 286 -4.78 -18.99 -16.54
C ILE A 286 -5.10 -20.10 -15.53
N GLU A 287 -4.05 -20.56 -14.89
CA GLU A 287 -4.15 -21.40 -13.70
C GLU A 287 -3.26 -20.84 -12.61
N MET A 288 -3.84 -20.60 -11.42
CA MET A 288 -3.08 -20.19 -10.25
C MET A 288 -2.20 -21.33 -9.76
N ASP A 289 -1.01 -21.01 -9.26
CA ASP A 289 -0.17 -21.97 -8.57
C ASP A 289 -0.85 -22.47 -7.28
N ASP A 290 -0.58 -23.70 -6.89
CA ASP A 290 -1.16 -24.32 -5.69
C ASP A 290 -0.81 -23.54 -4.41
N THR A 291 0.31 -22.84 -4.40
CA THR A 291 0.75 -22.01 -3.26
C THR A 291 -0.21 -20.85 -2.98
N TYR A 292 -0.91 -20.37 -4.00
CA TYR A 292 -1.82 -19.19 -3.92
C TYR A 292 -3.29 -19.55 -4.14
N ALA A 293 -3.61 -20.84 -4.09
CA ALA A 293 -4.96 -21.36 -4.28
C ALA A 293 -5.33 -22.31 -3.15
N THR A 294 -6.61 -22.53 -2.93
CA THR A 294 -7.09 -23.53 -1.99
C THR A 294 -8.02 -24.53 -2.66
N GLY A 295 -8.10 -25.73 -2.08
CA GLY A 295 -9.05 -26.77 -2.49
C GLY A 295 -10.36 -26.68 -1.71
N SER A 296 -11.22 -27.65 -1.96
CA SER A 296 -12.46 -27.87 -1.19
C SER A 296 -12.36 -29.18 -0.42
N SER A 297 -12.82 -29.17 0.83
CA SER A 297 -12.90 -30.39 1.65
C SER A 297 -13.96 -31.40 1.15
N ILE A 298 -14.88 -30.96 0.29
CA ILE A 298 -16.00 -31.77 -0.22
C ILE A 298 -15.84 -32.06 -1.72
N MET A 299 -15.29 -31.10 -2.48
CA MET A 299 -15.19 -31.17 -3.95
C MET A 299 -13.71 -31.32 -4.36
N PRO A 300 -13.21 -32.55 -4.61
CA PRO A 300 -11.79 -32.79 -4.87
C PRO A 300 -11.22 -32.07 -6.10
N GLN A 301 -12.08 -31.72 -7.07
CA GLN A 301 -11.70 -31.05 -8.32
C GLN A 301 -11.61 -29.51 -8.19
N LYS A 302 -12.08 -28.93 -7.07
CA LYS A 302 -12.21 -27.49 -6.92
C LYS A 302 -10.89 -26.85 -6.50
N LYS A 303 -10.51 -25.79 -7.22
CA LYS A 303 -9.36 -24.93 -6.91
C LYS A 303 -9.82 -23.49 -6.92
N ASN A 304 -9.67 -22.80 -5.78
CA ASN A 304 -10.20 -21.46 -5.57
C ASN A 304 -9.07 -20.44 -5.65
N PRO A 305 -9.28 -19.26 -6.27
CA PRO A 305 -8.29 -18.17 -6.32
C PRO A 305 -8.34 -17.30 -5.05
N ASP A 306 -8.25 -17.93 -3.87
CA ASP A 306 -8.52 -17.26 -2.58
C ASP A 306 -7.66 -16.02 -2.32
N MET A 307 -6.38 -16.04 -2.75
CA MET A 307 -5.51 -14.89 -2.50
C MET A 307 -5.93 -13.69 -3.33
N ALA A 308 -6.36 -13.89 -4.57
CA ALA A 308 -6.90 -12.82 -5.39
C ALA A 308 -8.22 -12.27 -4.80
N GLU A 309 -9.10 -13.15 -4.33
CA GLU A 309 -10.36 -12.75 -3.66
C GLU A 309 -10.09 -11.95 -2.39
N LEU A 310 -9.14 -12.40 -1.57
CA LEU A 310 -8.79 -11.74 -0.31
C LEU A 310 -8.17 -10.35 -0.54
N ILE A 311 -7.25 -10.20 -1.50
CA ILE A 311 -6.67 -8.90 -1.87
C ILE A 311 -7.77 -7.95 -2.35
N ARG A 312 -8.67 -8.42 -3.23
CA ARG A 312 -9.85 -7.66 -3.66
C ARG A 312 -10.70 -7.19 -2.48
N GLY A 313 -10.96 -8.08 -1.51
CA GLY A 313 -11.74 -7.76 -0.30
C GLY A 313 -11.06 -6.75 0.63
N LYS A 314 -9.73 -6.83 0.79
CA LYS A 314 -8.95 -5.90 1.65
C LYS A 314 -8.97 -4.44 1.19
N THR A 315 -9.31 -4.18 -0.06
CA THR A 315 -9.46 -2.82 -0.61
C THR A 315 -10.42 -1.96 0.21
N GLY A 316 -11.58 -2.52 0.59
CA GLY A 316 -12.57 -1.81 1.40
C GLY A 316 -12.07 -1.42 2.79
N ARG A 317 -11.17 -2.24 3.37
CA ARG A 317 -10.54 -1.97 4.66
C ARG A 317 -9.63 -0.72 4.60
N VAL A 318 -8.79 -0.64 3.57
CA VAL A 318 -7.90 0.53 3.35
C VAL A 318 -8.70 1.80 3.08
N TYR A 319 -9.78 1.72 2.28
CA TYR A 319 -10.70 2.84 2.09
C TYR A 319 -11.34 3.31 3.40
N GLY A 320 -11.71 2.36 4.26
CA GLY A 320 -12.26 2.67 5.57
C GLY A 320 -11.30 3.48 6.44
N HIS A 321 -10.01 3.16 6.43
CA HIS A 321 -8.99 3.89 7.19
C HIS A 321 -8.80 5.33 6.70
N LEU A 322 -8.76 5.54 5.38
CA LEU A 322 -8.72 6.89 4.82
C LEU A 322 -9.95 7.71 5.24
N PHE A 323 -11.13 7.15 5.09
CA PHE A 323 -12.37 7.83 5.46
C PHE A 323 -12.46 8.12 6.96
N SER A 324 -12.00 7.21 7.80
CA SER A 324 -11.95 7.37 9.25
C SER A 324 -11.08 8.56 9.64
N LEU A 325 -9.83 8.63 9.15
CA LEU A 325 -8.91 9.70 9.50
C LEU A 325 -9.39 11.07 8.97
N LEU A 326 -9.91 11.13 7.74
CA LEU A 326 -10.56 12.35 7.22
C LEU A 326 -11.68 12.83 8.15
N THR A 327 -12.46 11.89 8.69
CA THR A 327 -13.57 12.20 9.59
C THR A 327 -13.10 12.70 10.94
N VAL A 328 -12.03 12.15 11.49
CA VAL A 328 -11.41 12.62 12.73
C VAL A 328 -10.91 14.06 12.56
N LEU A 329 -10.16 14.32 11.50
CA LEU A 329 -9.47 15.59 11.31
C LEU A 329 -10.39 16.76 10.93
N LYS A 330 -11.52 16.50 10.26
CA LYS A 330 -12.43 17.55 9.75
C LYS A 330 -12.93 18.58 10.80
N GLY A 331 -12.88 18.23 12.07
CA GLY A 331 -13.40 19.08 13.15
C GLY A 331 -12.43 19.24 14.32
N THR A 332 -11.24 18.61 14.25
CA THR A 332 -10.21 18.69 15.29
C THR A 332 -9.51 20.06 15.22
N PRO A 333 -9.49 20.85 16.34
CA PRO A 333 -8.76 22.11 16.36
C PRO A 333 -7.24 21.89 16.26
N LEU A 334 -6.51 22.99 16.00
CA LEU A 334 -5.05 22.96 15.93
C LEU A 334 -4.40 22.42 17.20
N THR A 335 -3.18 21.97 17.05
CA THR A 335 -2.30 21.28 17.99
C THR A 335 -2.77 19.86 18.29
N TYR A 336 -2.44 19.32 19.45
CA TYR A 336 -2.79 17.94 19.80
C TYR A 336 -4.11 17.90 20.58
N ASN A 337 -5.01 17.03 20.13
CA ASN A 337 -6.20 16.60 20.85
C ASN A 337 -6.17 15.08 20.94
N LYS A 338 -6.80 14.50 21.95
CA LYS A 338 -6.80 13.03 22.17
C LYS A 338 -7.41 12.27 20.97
N ASP A 339 -8.25 12.92 20.17
CA ASP A 339 -8.78 12.43 18.88
C ASP A 339 -7.66 11.95 17.95
N LEU A 340 -6.50 12.59 17.96
CA LEU A 340 -5.34 12.20 17.16
C LEU A 340 -4.70 10.88 17.59
N GLN A 341 -5.16 10.23 18.66
CA GLN A 341 -4.79 8.86 18.98
C GLN A 341 -5.31 7.86 17.93
N GLU A 342 -6.44 8.20 17.28
CA GLU A 342 -7.07 7.42 16.22
C GLU A 342 -6.32 7.47 14.85
N ASP A 343 -5.23 8.22 14.74
CA ASP A 343 -4.43 8.33 13.52
C ASP A 343 -3.56 7.10 13.23
N LYS A 344 -3.27 6.27 14.25
CA LYS A 344 -2.21 5.24 14.20
C LYS A 344 -2.70 3.87 13.75
N GLU A 345 -3.78 3.34 14.31
CA GLU A 345 -4.21 1.96 14.05
C GLU A 345 -4.50 1.73 12.57
N GLY A 346 -5.23 2.68 11.93
CA GLY A 346 -5.50 2.61 10.49
C GLY A 346 -4.25 2.73 9.63
N MET A 347 -3.26 3.52 10.05
CA MET A 347 -1.97 3.66 9.39
C MET A 347 -1.18 2.35 9.45
N PHE A 348 -0.98 1.78 10.64
CA PHE A 348 -0.25 0.52 10.85
C PHE A 348 -0.89 -0.65 10.10
N ASP A 349 -2.22 -0.74 10.19
CA ASP A 349 -2.97 -1.76 9.49
C ASP A 349 -2.86 -1.64 7.97
N THR A 350 -2.89 -0.41 7.44
CA THR A 350 -2.72 -0.16 6.01
C THR A 350 -1.31 -0.53 5.54
N VAL A 351 -0.25 -0.17 6.28
CA VAL A 351 1.12 -0.57 5.97
C VAL A 351 1.22 -2.09 5.86
N THR A 352 0.82 -2.81 6.90
CA THR A 352 0.86 -4.29 6.93
C THR A 352 0.03 -4.90 5.78
N THR A 353 -1.13 -4.32 5.50
CA THR A 353 -2.01 -4.80 4.42
C THR A 353 -1.38 -4.62 3.05
N ILE A 354 -0.80 -3.45 2.76
CA ILE A 354 -0.17 -3.14 1.47
C ILE A 354 1.05 -4.03 1.23
N GLU A 355 1.95 -4.12 2.20
CA GLU A 355 3.16 -4.94 2.10
C GLU A 355 2.82 -6.42 1.85
N GLY A 356 1.85 -6.95 2.59
CA GLY A 356 1.37 -8.32 2.40
C GLY A 356 0.70 -8.53 1.04
N CYS A 357 -0.17 -7.59 0.61
CA CYS A 357 -0.85 -7.68 -0.68
C CYS A 357 0.13 -7.63 -1.85
N LEU A 358 1.10 -6.72 -1.85
CA LEU A 358 2.10 -6.60 -2.92
C LEU A 358 2.96 -7.87 -3.02
N THR A 359 3.43 -8.37 -1.87
CA THR A 359 4.26 -9.59 -1.82
C THR A 359 3.52 -10.81 -2.37
N ILE A 360 2.28 -11.03 -1.91
CA ILE A 360 1.46 -12.16 -2.37
C ILE A 360 1.10 -12.00 -3.84
N PHE A 361 0.74 -10.78 -4.26
CA PHE A 361 0.33 -10.52 -5.64
C PHE A 361 1.47 -10.73 -6.63
N ALA A 362 2.69 -10.26 -6.32
CA ALA A 362 3.87 -10.50 -7.14
C ALA A 362 4.12 -12.01 -7.32
N GLY A 363 4.07 -12.79 -6.23
CA GLY A 363 4.23 -14.25 -6.29
C GLY A 363 3.11 -14.94 -7.11
N MET A 364 1.87 -14.47 -7.03
CA MET A 364 0.78 -14.99 -7.86
C MET A 364 1.05 -14.79 -9.36
N ILE A 365 1.49 -13.59 -9.76
CA ILE A 365 1.81 -13.27 -11.16
C ILE A 365 3.03 -14.06 -11.64
N GLU A 366 4.07 -14.15 -10.82
CA GLU A 366 5.29 -14.89 -11.15
C GLU A 366 5.01 -16.37 -11.46
N THR A 367 4.19 -17.01 -10.64
CA THR A 367 3.97 -18.46 -10.68
C THR A 367 2.77 -18.91 -11.50
N MET A 368 1.84 -18.02 -11.86
CA MET A 368 0.67 -18.38 -12.64
C MET A 368 1.03 -19.00 -13.99
N THR A 369 0.31 -20.05 -14.37
CA THR A 369 0.42 -20.69 -15.69
C THR A 369 -0.54 -20.03 -16.68
N VAL A 370 0.00 -19.54 -17.80
CA VAL A 370 -0.79 -18.93 -18.88
C VAL A 370 -1.15 -20.01 -19.90
N LYS A 371 -2.44 -20.22 -20.15
CA LYS A 371 -2.95 -21.24 -21.09
C LYS A 371 -3.12 -20.65 -22.49
N THR A 372 -1.99 -20.41 -23.16
CA THR A 372 -1.92 -19.74 -24.46
C THR A 372 -2.84 -20.35 -25.52
N ASN A 373 -2.95 -21.67 -25.58
CA ASN A 373 -3.83 -22.36 -26.53
C ASN A 373 -5.32 -22.07 -26.30
N VAL A 374 -5.73 -21.88 -25.03
CA VAL A 374 -7.12 -21.55 -24.68
C VAL A 374 -7.42 -20.13 -25.08
N MET A 375 -6.50 -19.21 -24.79
CA MET A 375 -6.62 -17.80 -25.19
C MET A 375 -6.71 -17.65 -26.71
N GLU A 376 -5.82 -18.29 -27.46
CA GLU A 376 -5.83 -18.24 -28.93
C GLU A 376 -7.11 -18.86 -29.52
N LYS A 377 -7.55 -20.02 -28.99
CA LYS A 377 -8.81 -20.65 -29.42
C LYS A 377 -10.00 -19.70 -29.21
N ALA A 378 -10.03 -18.97 -28.10
CA ALA A 378 -11.11 -18.01 -27.81
C ALA A 378 -11.21 -16.89 -28.86
N THR A 379 -10.10 -16.49 -29.50
CA THR A 379 -10.09 -15.47 -30.57
C THR A 379 -10.42 -16.02 -31.97
N LYS A 380 -10.44 -17.34 -32.12
CA LYS A 380 -10.81 -17.98 -33.39
C LYS A 380 -12.29 -18.37 -33.45
N GLN A 381 -12.96 -18.47 -32.30
CA GLN A 381 -14.36 -18.90 -32.18
C GLN A 381 -15.26 -17.71 -31.77
N ASP A 382 -15.11 -16.60 -32.50
CA ASP A 382 -15.93 -15.41 -32.38
C ASP A 382 -15.83 -14.55 -33.66
N PHE A 383 -16.35 -13.32 -33.60
CA PHE A 383 -16.30 -12.33 -34.70
C PHE A 383 -15.39 -11.14 -34.34
N SER A 384 -14.44 -11.31 -33.40
CA SER A 384 -13.53 -10.24 -32.99
C SER A 384 -12.62 -9.73 -34.12
N ASN A 385 -12.49 -10.51 -35.18
CA ASN A 385 -11.75 -10.16 -36.39
C ASN A 385 -12.61 -9.48 -37.49
N ALA A 386 -13.87 -9.20 -37.22
CA ALA A 386 -14.75 -8.55 -38.22
C ALA A 386 -14.25 -7.15 -38.63
N THR A 387 -13.64 -6.41 -37.67
CA THR A 387 -13.04 -5.10 -37.97
C THR A 387 -11.95 -5.19 -39.04
N GLU A 388 -11.20 -6.30 -39.09
CA GLU A 388 -10.13 -6.51 -40.06
C GLU A 388 -10.67 -6.52 -41.52
N LEU A 389 -11.86 -7.05 -41.71
CA LEU A 389 -12.51 -7.04 -43.02
C LEU A 389 -12.99 -5.64 -43.41
N ALA A 390 -13.52 -4.87 -42.44
CA ALA A 390 -13.95 -3.49 -42.72
C ALA A 390 -12.73 -2.61 -43.09
N ASP A 391 -11.62 -2.75 -42.32
CA ASP A 391 -10.36 -2.06 -42.62
C ASP A 391 -9.76 -2.51 -43.98
N TYR A 392 -9.86 -3.81 -44.31
CA TYR A 392 -9.42 -4.35 -45.58
C TYR A 392 -10.18 -3.70 -46.77
N LEU A 393 -11.50 -3.67 -46.70
CA LEU A 393 -12.32 -3.02 -47.74
C LEU A 393 -12.03 -1.51 -47.82
N ALA A 394 -11.91 -0.85 -46.69
CA ALA A 394 -11.56 0.57 -46.61
C ALA A 394 -10.20 0.86 -47.24
N SER A 395 -9.20 0.00 -47.01
CA SER A 395 -7.88 0.13 -47.64
C SER A 395 -7.89 -0.05 -49.14
N LYS A 396 -8.87 -0.74 -49.67
CA LYS A 396 -9.14 -0.89 -51.13
C LYS A 396 -10.07 0.18 -51.71
N GLY A 397 -10.39 1.23 -50.95
CA GLY A 397 -11.09 2.43 -51.39
C GLY A 397 -12.59 2.46 -51.09
N MET A 398 -13.16 1.45 -50.41
CA MET A 398 -14.57 1.50 -50.00
C MET A 398 -14.72 2.47 -48.80
N PRO A 399 -15.76 3.34 -48.79
CA PRO A 399 -16.04 4.15 -47.60
C PRO A 399 -16.25 3.28 -46.35
N PHE A 400 -15.67 3.65 -45.20
CA PHE A 400 -15.68 2.80 -44.00
C PHE A 400 -17.10 2.40 -43.55
N ARG A 401 -18.09 3.30 -43.64
CA ARG A 401 -19.48 2.99 -43.28
C ARG A 401 -20.10 1.90 -44.18
N GLU A 402 -19.78 1.93 -45.45
CA GLU A 402 -20.21 0.92 -46.43
C GLU A 402 -19.51 -0.41 -46.15
N ALA A 403 -18.18 -0.37 -45.91
CA ALA A 403 -17.41 -1.54 -45.50
C ALA A 403 -17.98 -2.20 -44.24
N HIS A 404 -18.32 -1.40 -43.24
CA HIS A 404 -18.94 -1.87 -42.00
C HIS A 404 -20.29 -2.55 -42.25
N GLU A 405 -21.14 -2.00 -43.14
CA GLU A 405 -22.42 -2.61 -43.49
C GLU A 405 -22.25 -3.95 -44.22
N VAL A 406 -21.31 -4.03 -45.19
CA VAL A 406 -20.97 -5.26 -45.90
C VAL A 406 -20.52 -6.35 -44.93
N VAL A 407 -19.58 -6.00 -44.01
CA VAL A 407 -19.08 -6.95 -43.03
C VAL A 407 -20.17 -7.37 -42.03
N GLY A 408 -21.04 -6.46 -41.60
CA GLY A 408 -22.17 -6.79 -40.74
C GLY A 408 -23.10 -7.84 -41.35
N LYS A 409 -23.37 -7.76 -42.69
CA LYS A 409 -24.15 -8.77 -43.42
C LYS A 409 -23.41 -10.13 -43.46
N LEU A 410 -22.10 -10.14 -43.68
CA LEU A 410 -21.30 -11.37 -43.66
C LEU A 410 -21.31 -12.04 -42.28
N VAL A 411 -21.18 -11.26 -41.19
CA VAL A 411 -21.29 -11.77 -39.80
C VAL A 411 -22.68 -12.40 -39.59
N LEU A 412 -23.75 -11.76 -40.04
CA LEU A 412 -25.11 -12.31 -39.93
C LEU A 412 -25.25 -13.65 -40.68
N VAL A 413 -24.70 -13.75 -41.90
CA VAL A 413 -24.66 -15.01 -42.66
C VAL A 413 -23.90 -16.11 -41.89
N CYS A 414 -22.77 -15.77 -41.30
CA CYS A 414 -21.99 -16.71 -40.49
C CYS A 414 -22.77 -17.20 -39.26
N ILE A 415 -23.45 -16.29 -38.54
CA ILE A 415 -24.30 -16.63 -37.40
C ILE A 415 -25.42 -17.61 -37.84
N GLN A 416 -26.11 -17.32 -38.94
CA GLN A 416 -27.19 -18.18 -39.45
C GLN A 416 -26.72 -19.58 -39.84
N LYS A 417 -25.48 -19.70 -40.33
CA LYS A 417 -24.86 -20.97 -40.73
C LYS A 417 -24.12 -21.67 -39.59
N ASN A 418 -24.02 -21.04 -38.44
CA ASN A 418 -23.22 -21.51 -37.30
C ASN A 418 -21.75 -21.78 -37.65
N ILE A 419 -21.13 -20.86 -38.40
CA ILE A 419 -19.71 -20.84 -38.80
C ILE A 419 -19.08 -19.50 -38.44
N TYR A 420 -17.77 -19.39 -38.57
CA TYR A 420 -17.03 -18.13 -38.34
C TYR A 420 -16.53 -17.55 -39.67
N LEU A 421 -16.05 -16.29 -39.62
CA LEU A 421 -15.56 -15.61 -40.83
C LEU A 421 -14.43 -16.39 -41.52
N MET A 422 -13.55 -17.06 -40.78
CA MET A 422 -12.48 -17.89 -41.35
C MET A 422 -13.00 -19.11 -42.15
N ASP A 423 -14.20 -19.57 -41.85
CA ASP A 423 -14.79 -20.75 -42.48
C ASP A 423 -15.61 -20.41 -43.73
N LEU A 424 -15.85 -19.12 -44.01
CA LEU A 424 -16.65 -18.67 -45.13
C LEU A 424 -15.84 -18.79 -46.44
N PRO A 425 -16.36 -19.48 -47.50
CA PRO A 425 -15.65 -19.60 -48.77
C PRO A 425 -15.51 -18.26 -49.49
N LEU A 426 -14.45 -18.12 -50.27
CA LEU A 426 -14.10 -16.86 -50.96
C LEU A 426 -15.25 -16.39 -51.92
N GLU A 427 -15.97 -17.31 -52.51
CA GLU A 427 -17.11 -16.99 -53.39
C GLU A 427 -18.16 -16.16 -52.64
N GLN A 428 -18.46 -16.49 -51.38
CA GLN A 428 -19.45 -15.75 -50.58
C GLN A 428 -18.93 -14.37 -50.17
N TYR A 429 -17.61 -14.22 -49.95
CA TYR A 429 -16.99 -12.91 -49.78
C TYR A 429 -17.14 -12.06 -51.06
N LYS A 430 -16.88 -12.65 -52.22
CA LYS A 430 -16.99 -11.96 -53.51
C LYS A 430 -18.44 -11.60 -53.90
N GLU A 431 -19.41 -12.40 -53.48
CA GLU A 431 -20.84 -12.04 -53.61
C GLU A 431 -21.20 -10.77 -52.83
N ALA A 432 -20.51 -10.51 -51.70
CA ALA A 432 -20.73 -9.31 -50.92
C ALA A 432 -19.95 -8.08 -51.43
N SER A 433 -18.74 -8.30 -52.00
CA SER A 433 -17.94 -7.26 -52.65
C SER A 433 -16.82 -7.88 -53.51
N ASP A 434 -16.69 -7.41 -54.77
CA ASP A 434 -15.61 -7.81 -55.68
C ASP A 434 -14.20 -7.43 -55.19
N LEU A 435 -14.09 -6.58 -54.14
CA LEU A 435 -12.83 -6.16 -53.57
C LEU A 435 -12.17 -7.26 -52.70
N PHE A 436 -12.90 -8.30 -52.32
CA PHE A 436 -12.33 -9.40 -51.58
C PHE A 436 -11.50 -10.32 -52.46
N GLU A 437 -10.30 -10.64 -51.99
CA GLU A 437 -9.36 -11.55 -52.62
C GLU A 437 -8.93 -12.64 -51.63
N GLU A 438 -8.13 -13.60 -52.07
CA GLU A 438 -7.73 -14.77 -51.29
C GLU A 438 -6.90 -14.41 -50.00
N ASP A 439 -6.26 -13.25 -50.03
CA ASP A 439 -5.45 -12.70 -48.93
C ASP A 439 -6.27 -12.35 -47.69
N ILE A 440 -7.62 -12.31 -47.79
CA ILE A 440 -8.49 -12.04 -46.62
C ILE A 440 -8.27 -13.03 -45.48
N TYR A 441 -7.99 -14.31 -45.77
CA TYR A 441 -7.78 -15.32 -44.76
C TYR A 441 -6.52 -15.05 -43.94
N HIS A 442 -5.49 -14.45 -44.55
CA HIS A 442 -4.31 -13.96 -43.82
C HIS A 442 -4.67 -12.76 -42.94
N VAL A 443 -5.47 -11.84 -43.43
CA VAL A 443 -5.91 -10.65 -42.70
C VAL A 443 -6.78 -11.03 -41.50
N LEU A 444 -7.65 -12.01 -41.65
CA LEU A 444 -8.54 -12.53 -40.61
C LEU A 444 -7.82 -13.31 -39.49
N SER A 445 -6.57 -13.74 -39.70
CA SER A 445 -5.80 -14.44 -38.66
C SER A 445 -5.64 -13.57 -37.43
N PRO A 446 -6.01 -14.04 -36.22
CA PRO A 446 -5.87 -13.25 -35.01
C PRO A 446 -4.41 -12.75 -34.75
N LYS A 447 -3.41 -13.55 -35.11
CA LYS A 447 -2.00 -13.16 -35.02
C LYS A 447 -1.66 -11.99 -35.96
N THR A 448 -2.17 -12.03 -37.20
CA THR A 448 -2.00 -10.94 -38.17
C THR A 448 -2.75 -9.70 -37.72
N ALA A 449 -3.97 -9.86 -37.23
CA ALA A 449 -4.79 -8.77 -36.72
C ALA A 449 -4.09 -8.00 -35.58
N VAL A 450 -3.49 -8.71 -34.62
CA VAL A 450 -2.69 -8.10 -33.55
C VAL A 450 -1.45 -7.43 -34.11
N ASN A 451 -0.66 -8.13 -34.95
CA ASN A 451 0.65 -7.66 -35.38
C ASN A 451 0.58 -6.44 -36.32
N ARG A 452 -0.55 -6.21 -36.99
CA ARG A 452 -0.77 -5.04 -37.87
C ARG A 452 -1.02 -3.72 -37.09
N ARG A 453 -1.33 -3.77 -35.80
CA ARG A 453 -1.63 -2.60 -34.95
C ARG A 453 -0.36 -1.93 -34.43
N ASN A 454 0.39 -1.31 -35.34
CA ASN A 454 1.72 -0.74 -35.09
C ASN A 454 1.73 0.78 -34.81
N SER A 455 0.58 1.39 -34.53
CA SER A 455 0.54 2.76 -33.98
C SER A 455 1.25 2.83 -32.64
N ALA A 456 1.78 4.00 -32.26
CA ALA A 456 2.38 4.19 -30.94
C ALA A 456 1.40 3.80 -29.82
N GLY A 457 1.83 2.94 -28.91
CA GLY A 457 0.99 2.38 -27.85
C GLY A 457 0.02 1.30 -28.31
N GLY A 458 0.08 0.85 -29.56
CA GLY A 458 -0.74 -0.25 -30.09
C GLY A 458 -0.26 -1.62 -29.64
N THR A 459 -1.08 -2.65 -29.91
CA THR A 459 -0.84 -4.03 -29.49
C THR A 459 0.10 -4.83 -30.41
N GLY A 460 0.60 -4.24 -31.53
CA GLY A 460 1.55 -4.90 -32.44
C GLY A 460 2.80 -5.34 -31.70
N PHE A 461 3.31 -6.52 -32.01
CA PHE A 461 4.39 -7.16 -31.25
C PHE A 461 5.63 -6.29 -31.08
N GLU A 462 6.04 -5.56 -32.13
CA GLU A 462 7.19 -4.65 -32.06
C GLU A 462 6.93 -3.43 -31.18
N GLN A 463 5.69 -2.93 -31.12
CA GLN A 463 5.32 -1.85 -30.21
C GLN A 463 5.35 -2.32 -28.75
N VAL A 464 4.86 -3.53 -28.49
CA VAL A 464 4.87 -4.14 -27.15
C VAL A 464 6.30 -4.40 -26.70
N LYS A 465 7.17 -4.96 -27.54
CA LYS A 465 8.61 -5.14 -27.22
C LYS A 465 9.29 -3.83 -26.86
N LYS A 466 9.03 -2.77 -27.64
CA LYS A 466 9.57 -1.43 -27.35
C LYS A 466 9.08 -0.90 -26.02
N ALA A 467 7.78 -1.07 -25.71
CA ALA A 467 7.21 -0.62 -24.44
C ALA A 467 7.81 -1.39 -23.24
N ILE A 468 8.00 -2.70 -23.37
CA ILE A 468 8.67 -3.52 -22.33
C ILE A 468 10.09 -3.06 -22.11
N GLN A 469 10.87 -2.88 -23.20
CA GLN A 469 12.26 -2.45 -23.08
C GLN A 469 12.39 -1.08 -22.42
N LEU A 470 11.57 -0.12 -22.84
CA LEU A 470 11.55 1.22 -22.23
C LEU A 470 11.25 1.15 -20.73
N ALA A 471 10.25 0.37 -20.34
CA ALA A 471 9.88 0.23 -18.93
C ALA A 471 10.99 -0.45 -18.10
N LYS A 472 11.67 -1.46 -18.67
CA LYS A 472 12.85 -2.09 -18.04
C LYS A 472 13.99 -1.09 -17.83
N ASP A 473 14.30 -0.29 -18.85
CA ASP A 473 15.38 0.71 -18.78
C ASP A 473 15.07 1.75 -17.70
N GLU A 474 13.84 2.28 -17.65
CA GLU A 474 13.39 3.23 -16.63
C GLU A 474 13.43 2.66 -15.20
N LEU A 475 13.06 1.38 -15.03
CA LEU A 475 13.11 0.71 -13.72
C LEU A 475 14.55 0.52 -13.24
N HIS A 476 15.47 0.13 -14.14
CA HIS A 476 16.89 -0.03 -13.81
C HIS A 476 17.61 1.28 -13.50
N GLU A 477 17.26 2.38 -14.18
CA GLU A 477 17.80 3.70 -13.87
C GLU A 477 17.44 4.14 -12.44
N LYS A 478 16.21 3.89 -12.00
CA LYS A 478 15.76 4.20 -10.62
C LYS A 478 16.52 3.40 -9.55
N THR A 479 16.80 2.13 -9.82
CA THR A 479 17.50 1.23 -8.85
C THR A 479 18.99 1.52 -8.74
N SER A 480 19.56 2.31 -9.66
CA SER A 480 20.99 2.65 -9.72
C SER A 480 21.35 3.97 -9.01
N ILE A 481 20.37 4.70 -8.52
CA ILE A 481 20.49 5.96 -7.76
C ILE A 481 20.19 5.69 -6.28
#